data_801a87690d33951d439134170ff4d7f3
#
_entry.id   801a87690d33951d439134170ff4d7f3
#
_cell.length_a   1.000
_cell.length_b   1.000
_cell.length_c   1.000
_cell.angle_alpha   90.00
_cell.angle_beta   90.00
_cell.angle_gamma   90.00
#
_symmetry.space_group_name_H-M   'P 1'
#
loop_
_entity.id
_entity.type
_entity.pdbx_description
1 polymer ?
#
loop_
_entity_poly.entity_id
_entity_poly.type
_entity_poly.pdbx_seq_one_letter_code
_entity_poly.pdbx_strand_id
1 'polypeptide(L)'
;EKVNVDPKEGGLESGAREARYQAFRRYLQPQQVLVTAQHQDDQAETFLLALKRGSGPAGLSSMPAKMVFENSYLLRPLLNITREQIESYATEQRLNWIEDDSNQDDRYDRNFLRLRVMPLLAQRWPHFSQAVTRSAALCGEQEALLDELLDSELNGLMDSEHSLDINQLAHCSVIKRNALLRRWFAKHNKTMPSRQQILRLWQEVALAKADAEPRLQFYQDEVRRYKQRLYLVPIIKEPAEHAIEWSFNEPLCLPNGLGALSLVAETGKNTVRKPSSDEKVTVRFGLTQASLRIVGREHARHSKKIWQELEVAPWRRTRIPLIYYNDTLIAAIDTFVTFEGKATSEHAITIEWRKAHE
;
A
#
# COMPACT_ATOMS: atom_id res chain seq x y z
N GLU A 1 0.17 -14.58 -23.84
CA GLU A 1 0.63 -15.15 -22.58
C GLU A 1 -0.51 -15.93 -21.91
N LYS A 2 -0.21 -17.13 -21.39
CA LYS A 2 -1.13 -17.86 -20.52
C LYS A 2 -0.89 -17.43 -19.09
N VAL A 3 -1.93 -17.01 -18.39
CA VAL A 3 -1.85 -16.59 -16.98
C VAL A 3 -2.67 -17.54 -16.11
N ASN A 4 -2.16 -17.90 -14.94
CA ASN A 4 -2.91 -18.65 -13.94
C ASN A 4 -3.74 -17.68 -13.12
N VAL A 5 -5.03 -17.97 -12.99
CA VAL A 5 -5.98 -17.18 -12.22
C VAL A 5 -6.20 -17.85 -10.87
N ASP A 6 -5.89 -17.15 -9.77
CA ASP A 6 -6.25 -17.59 -8.42
C ASP A 6 -7.65 -17.05 -8.06
N PRO A 7 -8.66 -17.91 -7.90
CA PRO A 7 -10.03 -17.48 -7.58
C PRO A 7 -10.24 -17.06 -6.12
N LYS A 8 -9.23 -17.13 -5.26
CA LYS A 8 -9.37 -16.98 -3.81
C LYS A 8 -9.66 -15.57 -3.32
N GLU A 9 -9.31 -14.54 -4.08
CA GLU A 9 -9.55 -13.13 -3.69
C GLU A 9 -10.55 -12.45 -4.64
N GLY A 10 -11.83 -12.41 -4.29
CA GLY A 10 -12.84 -11.63 -5.00
C GLY A 10 -13.54 -12.31 -6.18
N GLY A 11 -13.38 -13.62 -6.35
CA GLY A 11 -14.00 -14.40 -7.41
C GLY A 11 -13.18 -14.44 -8.73
N LEU A 12 -13.58 -15.31 -9.63
CA LEU A 12 -12.86 -15.61 -10.88
C LEU A 12 -12.65 -14.37 -11.76
N GLU A 13 -13.65 -13.49 -11.87
CA GLU A 13 -13.57 -12.25 -12.68
C GLU A 13 -12.51 -11.27 -12.13
N SER A 14 -12.48 -11.09 -10.83
CA SER A 14 -11.49 -10.24 -10.16
C SER A 14 -10.08 -10.80 -10.31
N GLY A 15 -9.90 -12.11 -10.09
CA GLY A 15 -8.63 -12.80 -10.26
C GLY A 15 -8.10 -12.74 -11.72
N ALA A 16 -8.98 -12.96 -12.71
CA ALA A 16 -8.63 -12.86 -14.12
C ALA A 16 -8.24 -11.42 -14.51
N ARG A 17 -8.95 -10.43 -13.97
CA ARG A 17 -8.59 -9.02 -14.15
C ARG A 17 -7.20 -8.72 -13.59
N GLU A 18 -6.93 -9.10 -12.35
CA GLU A 18 -5.63 -8.85 -11.72
C GLU A 18 -4.49 -9.54 -12.46
N ALA A 19 -4.65 -10.80 -12.83
CA ALA A 19 -3.66 -11.54 -13.61
C ALA A 19 -3.36 -10.87 -14.96
N ARG A 20 -4.39 -10.33 -15.64
CA ARG A 20 -4.25 -9.55 -16.88
C ARG A 20 -3.43 -8.27 -16.64
N TYR A 21 -3.75 -7.51 -15.60
CA TYR A 21 -3.02 -6.28 -15.31
C TYR A 21 -1.58 -6.55 -14.88
N GLN A 22 -1.30 -7.64 -14.15
CA GLN A 22 0.06 -8.08 -13.85
C GLN A 22 0.84 -8.45 -15.11
N ALA A 23 0.20 -9.10 -16.08
CA ALA A 23 0.83 -9.35 -17.37
C ALA A 23 1.17 -8.04 -18.08
N PHE A 24 0.24 -7.08 -18.15
CA PHE A 24 0.51 -5.77 -18.74
C PHE A 24 1.68 -5.05 -18.08
N ARG A 25 1.79 -5.09 -16.75
CA ARG A 25 2.94 -4.52 -16.01
C ARG A 25 4.28 -5.06 -16.48
N ARG A 26 4.36 -6.37 -16.75
CA ARG A 26 5.61 -7.02 -17.21
C ARG A 26 6.03 -6.63 -18.62
N TYR A 27 5.07 -6.34 -19.49
CA TYR A 27 5.34 -6.01 -20.89
C TYR A 27 5.44 -4.52 -21.18
N LEU A 28 4.95 -3.67 -20.30
CA LEU A 28 4.95 -2.23 -20.51
C LEU A 28 6.38 -1.68 -20.42
N GLN A 29 6.88 -1.14 -21.52
CA GLN A 29 8.20 -0.51 -21.62
C GLN A 29 8.13 0.96 -21.11
N PRO A 30 9.24 1.56 -20.66
CA PRO A 30 9.31 2.98 -20.38
C PRO A 30 8.80 3.81 -21.58
N GLN A 31 8.05 4.87 -21.32
CA GLN A 31 7.42 5.77 -22.31
C GLN A 31 6.25 5.15 -23.11
N GLN A 32 5.89 3.90 -22.92
CA GLN A 32 4.67 3.33 -23.49
C GLN A 32 3.46 3.62 -22.60
N VAL A 33 2.28 3.69 -23.20
CA VAL A 33 1.00 3.80 -22.49
C VAL A 33 0.16 2.55 -22.76
N LEU A 34 -0.59 2.11 -21.76
CA LEU A 34 -1.57 1.04 -21.94
C LEU A 34 -2.87 1.64 -22.45
N VAL A 35 -3.33 1.18 -23.60
CA VAL A 35 -4.63 1.59 -24.16
C VAL A 35 -5.60 0.43 -24.07
N THR A 36 -6.82 0.69 -23.61
CA THR A 36 -7.88 -0.32 -23.50
C THR A 36 -9.16 0.18 -24.15
N ALA A 37 -9.95 -0.75 -24.72
CA ALA A 37 -11.12 -0.46 -25.53
C ALA A 37 -12.44 -0.47 -24.72
N GLN A 38 -12.40 -0.13 -23.42
CA GLN A 38 -13.65 0.08 -22.69
C GLN A 38 -14.44 1.22 -23.31
N HIS A 39 -15.74 1.02 -23.42
CA HIS A 39 -16.67 1.91 -24.12
C HIS A 39 -17.81 2.38 -23.17
N GLN A 40 -18.76 3.15 -23.71
CA GLN A 40 -19.82 3.78 -22.92
C GLN A 40 -20.69 2.76 -22.15
N ASP A 41 -21.01 1.62 -22.76
CA ASP A 41 -21.83 0.60 -22.10
C ASP A 41 -21.06 -0.08 -20.95
N ASP A 42 -19.73 -0.26 -21.07
CA ASP A 42 -18.90 -0.72 -19.96
C ASP A 42 -18.89 0.26 -18.78
N GLN A 43 -18.98 1.58 -19.05
CA GLN A 43 -19.15 2.60 -18.02
C GLN A 43 -20.47 2.41 -17.27
N ALA A 44 -21.56 2.23 -18.00
CA ALA A 44 -22.88 2.02 -17.41
C ALA A 44 -22.93 0.73 -16.57
N GLU A 45 -22.37 -0.37 -17.07
CA GLU A 45 -22.23 -1.63 -16.34
C GLU A 45 -21.43 -1.41 -15.04
N THR A 46 -20.28 -0.73 -15.12
CA THR A 46 -19.41 -0.46 -13.98
C THR A 46 -20.09 0.41 -12.93
N PHE A 47 -20.84 1.42 -13.36
CA PHE A 47 -21.64 2.27 -12.49
C PHE A 47 -22.70 1.45 -11.73
N LEU A 48 -23.47 0.61 -12.44
CA LEU A 48 -24.50 -0.23 -11.82
C LEU A 48 -23.91 -1.25 -10.84
N LEU A 49 -22.77 -1.84 -11.16
CA LEU A 49 -22.05 -2.71 -10.22
C LEU A 49 -21.53 -1.97 -8.99
N ALA A 50 -21.09 -0.73 -9.14
CA ALA A 50 -20.70 0.12 -8.02
C ALA A 50 -21.93 0.48 -7.15
N LEU A 51 -23.05 0.82 -7.80
CA LEU A 51 -24.32 1.10 -7.11
C LEU A 51 -24.83 -0.11 -6.31
N LYS A 52 -24.82 -1.33 -6.93
CA LYS A 52 -25.14 -2.60 -6.27
C LYS A 52 -24.33 -2.79 -4.97
N ARG A 53 -23.05 -2.40 -4.97
CA ARG A 53 -22.16 -2.50 -3.80
C ARG A 53 -22.35 -1.40 -2.77
N GLY A 54 -23.25 -0.42 -3.01
CA GLY A 54 -23.43 0.74 -2.14
C GLY A 54 -22.26 1.72 -2.15
N SER A 55 -21.58 1.85 -3.30
CA SER A 55 -20.43 2.74 -3.45
C SER A 55 -20.85 4.20 -3.32
N GLY A 56 -20.00 5.04 -2.72
CA GLY A 56 -20.13 6.50 -2.75
C GLY A 56 -19.64 7.10 -4.08
N PRO A 57 -19.59 8.47 -4.18
CA PRO A 57 -19.23 9.17 -5.41
C PRO A 57 -17.93 8.68 -6.06
N ALA A 58 -16.87 8.44 -5.27
CA ALA A 58 -15.60 7.91 -5.78
C ALA A 58 -15.75 6.58 -6.54
N GLY A 59 -16.61 5.66 -6.07
CA GLY A 59 -16.87 4.40 -6.76
C GLY A 59 -17.85 4.57 -7.93
N LEU A 60 -18.81 5.46 -7.80
CA LEU A 60 -19.79 5.79 -8.85
C LEU A 60 -19.16 6.58 -10.01
N SER A 61 -17.99 7.21 -9.83
CA SER A 61 -17.23 7.83 -10.93
C SER A 61 -16.82 6.83 -12.03
N SER A 62 -16.96 5.54 -11.74
CA SER A 62 -16.68 4.42 -12.67
C SER A 62 -15.22 4.41 -13.16
N MET A 63 -14.98 4.36 -14.47
CA MET A 63 -13.63 4.29 -15.04
C MET A 63 -13.21 5.68 -15.56
N PRO A 64 -12.06 6.23 -15.09
CA PRO A 64 -11.54 7.47 -15.67
C PRO A 64 -10.97 7.22 -17.07
N ALA A 65 -11.03 8.24 -17.94
CA ALA A 65 -10.46 8.18 -19.28
C ALA A 65 -8.93 8.00 -19.25
N LYS A 66 -8.28 8.57 -18.24
CA LYS A 66 -6.83 8.47 -18.00
C LYS A 66 -6.59 8.17 -16.53
N MET A 67 -5.72 7.22 -16.23
CA MET A 67 -5.25 6.96 -14.86
C MET A 67 -3.77 6.59 -14.88
N VAL A 68 -3.08 6.83 -13.76
CA VAL A 68 -1.69 6.40 -13.57
C VAL A 68 -1.66 4.87 -13.55
N PHE A 69 -0.71 4.29 -14.27
CA PHE A 69 -0.46 2.87 -14.31
C PHE A 69 1.05 2.63 -14.28
N GLU A 70 1.55 2.19 -13.14
CA GLU A 70 3.00 2.11 -12.85
C GLU A 70 3.70 3.46 -13.12
N ASN A 71 4.77 3.46 -13.88
CA ASN A 71 5.51 4.66 -14.29
C ASN A 71 4.94 5.29 -15.58
N SER A 72 3.69 4.99 -15.94
CA SER A 72 3.05 5.41 -17.17
C SER A 72 1.54 5.66 -16.95
N TYR A 73 0.75 5.53 -18.01
CA TYR A 73 -0.70 5.76 -17.99
C TYR A 73 -1.46 4.62 -18.63
N LEU A 74 -2.68 4.41 -18.13
CA LEU A 74 -3.72 3.65 -18.81
C LEU A 74 -4.74 4.62 -19.39
N LEU A 75 -5.00 4.51 -20.69
CA LEU A 75 -5.93 5.35 -21.44
C LEU A 75 -7.13 4.55 -21.93
N ARG A 76 -8.31 5.17 -21.93
CA ARG A 76 -9.58 4.59 -22.41
C ARG A 76 -10.25 5.56 -23.39
N PRO A 77 -9.81 5.61 -24.64
CA PRO A 77 -10.29 6.60 -25.61
C PRO A 77 -11.75 6.40 -26.05
N LEU A 78 -12.31 5.19 -25.85
CA LEU A 78 -13.64 4.86 -26.34
C LEU A 78 -14.77 5.03 -25.29
N LEU A 79 -14.49 5.58 -24.11
CA LEU A 79 -15.47 5.69 -23.01
C LEU A 79 -16.76 6.45 -23.35
N ASN A 80 -16.72 7.33 -24.36
CA ASN A 80 -17.87 8.11 -24.82
C ASN A 80 -18.51 7.53 -26.09
N ILE A 81 -18.02 6.42 -26.61
CA ILE A 81 -18.49 5.75 -27.80
C ILE A 81 -19.36 4.56 -27.40
N THR A 82 -20.54 4.40 -28.01
CA THR A 82 -21.41 3.25 -27.74
C THR A 82 -20.88 2.00 -28.44
N ARG A 83 -21.25 0.83 -27.92
CA ARG A 83 -20.95 -0.45 -28.60
C ARG A 83 -21.51 -0.49 -30.02
N GLU A 84 -22.73 0.00 -30.24
CA GLU A 84 -23.35 0.09 -31.55
C GLU A 84 -22.51 0.90 -32.55
N GLN A 85 -21.98 2.06 -32.13
CA GLN A 85 -21.09 2.87 -32.97
C GLN A 85 -19.80 2.13 -33.33
N ILE A 86 -19.21 1.39 -32.36
CA ILE A 86 -18.01 0.58 -32.59
C ILE A 86 -18.31 -0.55 -33.60
N GLU A 87 -19.42 -1.26 -33.45
CA GLU A 87 -19.80 -2.34 -34.34
C GLU A 87 -20.14 -1.83 -35.76
N SER A 88 -20.82 -0.69 -35.89
CA SER A 88 -21.04 -0.01 -37.16
C SER A 88 -19.73 0.32 -37.86
N TYR A 89 -18.82 0.95 -37.17
CA TYR A 89 -17.49 1.29 -37.68
C TYR A 89 -16.71 0.03 -38.12
N ALA A 90 -16.71 -1.01 -37.30
CA ALA A 90 -16.02 -2.26 -37.62
C ALA A 90 -16.61 -2.93 -38.89
N THR A 91 -17.93 -2.88 -39.04
CA THR A 91 -18.63 -3.40 -40.22
C THR A 91 -18.27 -2.58 -41.46
N GLU A 92 -18.34 -1.25 -41.39
CA GLU A 92 -17.98 -0.34 -42.51
C GLU A 92 -16.54 -0.55 -42.96
N GLN A 93 -15.62 -0.72 -42.00
CA GLN A 93 -14.21 -0.95 -42.29
C GLN A 93 -13.86 -2.42 -42.57
N ARG A 94 -14.86 -3.32 -42.60
CA ARG A 94 -14.71 -4.76 -42.84
C ARG A 94 -13.66 -5.40 -41.91
N LEU A 95 -13.63 -5.00 -40.63
CA LEU A 95 -12.73 -5.56 -39.64
C LEU A 95 -13.22 -6.95 -39.22
N ASN A 96 -12.28 -7.85 -39.01
CA ASN A 96 -12.57 -9.17 -38.44
C ASN A 96 -12.29 -9.15 -36.95
N TRP A 97 -13.21 -9.70 -36.15
CA TRP A 97 -13.02 -9.86 -34.69
C TRP A 97 -13.46 -11.25 -34.27
N ILE A 98 -13.00 -11.64 -33.09
CA ILE A 98 -13.38 -12.91 -32.47
C ILE A 98 -14.36 -12.60 -31.34
N GLU A 99 -15.47 -13.29 -31.30
CA GLU A 99 -16.39 -13.28 -30.18
C GLU A 99 -15.90 -14.29 -29.12
N ASP A 100 -15.90 -13.87 -27.89
CA ASP A 100 -15.54 -14.71 -26.73
C ASP A 100 -16.84 -15.32 -26.18
N ASP A 101 -16.99 -16.64 -26.28
CA ASP A 101 -18.17 -17.38 -25.83
C ASP A 101 -18.47 -17.14 -24.33
N SER A 102 -17.46 -16.81 -23.54
CA SER A 102 -17.64 -16.48 -22.10
C SER A 102 -18.51 -15.24 -21.87
N ASN A 103 -18.68 -14.36 -22.87
CA ASN A 103 -19.55 -13.19 -22.80
C ASN A 103 -21.05 -13.55 -22.72
N GLN A 104 -21.42 -14.79 -23.10
CA GLN A 104 -22.80 -15.27 -23.04
C GLN A 104 -23.20 -15.89 -21.70
N ASP A 105 -22.24 -16.07 -20.80
CA ASP A 105 -22.48 -16.67 -19.48
C ASP A 105 -23.00 -15.64 -18.47
N ASP A 106 -24.32 -15.60 -18.27
CA ASP A 106 -25.01 -14.65 -17.38
C ASP A 106 -24.89 -14.98 -15.88
N ARG A 107 -24.15 -16.02 -15.50
CA ARG A 107 -23.77 -16.27 -14.09
C ARG A 107 -22.86 -15.17 -13.53
N TYR A 108 -22.14 -14.47 -14.40
CA TYR A 108 -21.31 -13.33 -14.02
C TYR A 108 -22.13 -12.05 -13.98
N ASP A 109 -22.06 -11.30 -12.89
CA ASP A 109 -22.83 -10.06 -12.67
C ASP A 109 -22.77 -9.08 -13.87
N ARG A 110 -21.60 -8.91 -14.49
CA ARG A 110 -21.42 -8.02 -15.63
C ARG A 110 -22.16 -8.53 -16.87
N ASN A 111 -22.05 -9.82 -17.17
CA ASN A 111 -22.76 -10.42 -18.27
C ASN A 111 -24.28 -10.42 -18.02
N PHE A 112 -24.71 -10.67 -16.77
CA PHE A 112 -26.12 -10.55 -16.40
C PHE A 112 -26.66 -9.14 -16.67
N LEU A 113 -25.93 -8.10 -16.25
CA LEU A 113 -26.31 -6.73 -16.57
C LEU A 113 -26.40 -6.51 -18.07
N ARG A 114 -25.37 -6.89 -18.84
CA ARG A 114 -25.29 -6.72 -20.30
C ARG A 114 -26.42 -7.45 -21.06
N LEU A 115 -26.68 -8.69 -20.70
CA LEU A 115 -27.60 -9.56 -21.44
C LEU A 115 -29.06 -9.41 -20.99
N ARG A 116 -29.31 -9.10 -19.70
CA ARG A 116 -30.66 -9.12 -19.14
C ARG A 116 -31.17 -7.74 -18.72
N VAL A 117 -30.35 -6.89 -18.17
CA VAL A 117 -30.79 -5.62 -17.57
C VAL A 117 -30.67 -4.46 -18.54
N MET A 118 -29.50 -4.29 -19.15
CA MET A 118 -29.22 -3.15 -20.04
C MET A 118 -30.17 -3.10 -21.25
N PRO A 119 -30.55 -4.21 -21.91
CA PRO A 119 -31.51 -4.15 -22.99
C PRO A 119 -32.89 -3.64 -22.57
N LEU A 120 -33.37 -4.04 -21.38
CA LEU A 120 -34.65 -3.57 -20.85
C LEU A 120 -34.62 -2.06 -20.54
N LEU A 121 -33.52 -1.59 -19.95
CA LEU A 121 -33.31 -0.17 -19.65
C LEU A 121 -33.23 0.65 -20.96
N ALA A 122 -32.49 0.18 -21.95
CA ALA A 122 -32.35 0.83 -23.26
C ALA A 122 -33.68 0.88 -24.03
N GLN A 123 -34.46 -0.19 -23.98
CA GLN A 123 -35.80 -0.23 -24.59
C GLN A 123 -36.73 0.84 -23.97
N ARG A 124 -36.69 1.00 -22.66
CA ARG A 124 -37.53 1.97 -21.94
C ARG A 124 -36.99 3.39 -22.00
N TRP A 125 -35.66 3.52 -21.93
CA TRP A 125 -34.92 4.80 -21.92
C TRP A 125 -33.72 4.71 -22.90
N PRO A 126 -33.91 5.06 -24.19
CA PRO A 126 -32.84 4.87 -25.22
C PRO A 126 -31.49 5.52 -24.91
N HIS A 127 -31.47 6.59 -24.08
CA HIS A 127 -30.24 7.31 -23.69
C HIS A 127 -29.75 6.95 -22.28
N PHE A 128 -30.16 5.80 -21.75
CA PHE A 128 -29.82 5.41 -20.37
C PHE A 128 -28.31 5.34 -20.13
N SER A 129 -27.56 4.60 -20.97
CA SER A 129 -26.10 4.50 -20.84
C SER A 129 -25.41 5.87 -20.86
N GLN A 130 -25.90 6.78 -21.74
CA GLN A 130 -25.38 8.15 -21.80
C GLN A 130 -25.66 8.95 -20.53
N ALA A 131 -26.88 8.84 -19.98
CA ALA A 131 -27.24 9.49 -18.73
C ALA A 131 -26.39 9.00 -17.55
N VAL A 132 -26.18 7.69 -17.46
CA VAL A 132 -25.31 7.07 -16.44
C VAL A 132 -23.87 7.55 -16.58
N THR A 133 -23.32 7.59 -17.81
CA THR A 133 -21.95 8.08 -18.05
C THR A 133 -21.79 9.54 -17.62
N ARG A 134 -22.79 10.41 -17.88
CA ARG A 134 -22.77 11.79 -17.38
C ARG A 134 -22.79 11.85 -15.86
N SER A 135 -23.63 11.05 -15.21
CA SER A 135 -23.68 10.99 -13.74
C SER A 135 -22.36 10.50 -13.15
N ALA A 136 -21.73 9.51 -13.77
CA ALA A 136 -20.41 9.04 -13.36
C ALA A 136 -19.33 10.13 -13.50
N ALA A 137 -19.35 10.87 -14.61
CA ALA A 137 -18.43 11.99 -14.83
C ALA A 137 -18.58 13.08 -13.75
N LEU A 138 -19.82 13.48 -13.43
CA LEU A 138 -20.10 14.45 -12.36
C LEU A 138 -19.62 13.95 -10.98
N CYS A 139 -19.78 12.68 -10.67
CA CYS A 139 -19.22 12.09 -9.45
C CYS A 139 -17.68 12.19 -9.44
N GLY A 140 -17.04 11.95 -10.58
CA GLY A 140 -15.59 12.07 -10.73
C GLY A 140 -15.10 13.51 -10.55
N GLU A 141 -15.80 14.49 -11.13
CA GLU A 141 -15.49 15.93 -10.97
C GLU A 141 -15.60 16.37 -9.51
N GLN A 142 -16.66 15.92 -8.80
CA GLN A 142 -16.82 16.20 -7.37
C GLN A 142 -15.71 15.60 -6.52
N GLU A 143 -15.27 14.37 -6.81
CA GLU A 143 -14.15 13.76 -6.09
C GLU A 143 -12.84 14.49 -6.38
N ALA A 144 -12.59 14.89 -7.64
CA ALA A 144 -11.40 15.67 -7.99
C ALA A 144 -11.37 17.03 -7.26
N LEU A 145 -12.50 17.72 -7.18
CA LEU A 145 -12.63 18.97 -6.42
C LEU A 145 -12.36 18.74 -4.93
N LEU A 146 -12.87 17.67 -4.36
CA LEU A 146 -12.59 17.33 -2.95
C LEU A 146 -11.12 16.97 -2.72
N ASP A 147 -10.46 16.33 -3.69
CA ASP A 147 -9.02 16.05 -3.63
C ASP A 147 -8.23 17.36 -3.61
N GLU A 148 -8.54 18.29 -4.50
CA GLU A 148 -7.91 19.62 -4.57
C GLU A 148 -8.09 20.41 -3.26
N LEU A 149 -9.33 20.46 -2.73
CA LEU A 149 -9.65 21.21 -1.51
C LEU A 149 -9.02 20.62 -0.25
N LEU A 150 -8.85 19.30 -0.17
CA LEU A 150 -8.35 18.62 1.03
C LEU A 150 -6.86 18.27 0.96
N ASP A 151 -6.19 18.39 -0.18
CA ASP A 151 -4.79 17.96 -0.33
C ASP A 151 -3.84 18.70 0.61
N SER A 152 -3.95 20.04 0.64
CA SER A 152 -3.11 20.88 1.52
C SER A 152 -3.31 20.53 3.00
N GLU A 153 -4.55 20.32 3.42
CA GLU A 153 -4.86 19.95 4.80
C GLU A 153 -4.35 18.55 5.13
N LEU A 154 -4.58 17.58 4.24
CA LEU A 154 -4.08 16.23 4.43
C LEU A 154 -2.55 16.20 4.56
N ASN A 155 -1.85 16.97 3.73
CA ASN A 155 -0.39 17.09 3.81
C ASN A 155 0.06 17.72 5.14
N GLY A 156 -0.69 18.70 5.66
CA GLY A 156 -0.41 19.28 6.99
C GLY A 156 -0.65 18.32 8.17
N LEU A 157 -1.51 17.31 7.99
CA LEU A 157 -1.77 16.26 8.98
C LEU A 157 -0.70 15.16 8.98
N MET A 158 0.00 14.99 7.86
CA MET A 158 1.02 13.96 7.69
C MET A 158 2.40 14.46 8.12
N ASP A 159 3.22 13.52 8.62
CA ASP A 159 4.66 13.73 8.84
C ASP A 159 5.49 13.12 7.70
N SER A 160 6.81 13.12 7.87
CA SER A 160 7.75 12.51 6.90
C SER A 160 7.56 10.99 6.71
N GLU A 161 6.92 10.31 7.66
CA GLU A 161 6.57 8.89 7.56
C GLU A 161 5.17 8.66 7.00
N HIS A 162 4.51 9.72 6.52
CA HIS A 162 3.13 9.71 6.04
C HIS A 162 2.10 9.21 7.06
N SER A 163 2.42 9.29 8.37
CA SER A 163 1.48 8.98 9.44
C SER A 163 0.52 10.15 9.69
N LEU A 164 -0.70 9.88 10.20
CA LEU A 164 -1.72 10.92 10.43
C LEU A 164 -1.83 11.33 11.90
N ASP A 165 -1.91 12.61 12.16
CA ASP A 165 -2.17 13.18 13.48
C ASP A 165 -3.63 13.00 13.92
N ILE A 166 -3.84 12.22 14.99
CA ILE A 166 -5.17 11.92 15.53
C ILE A 166 -5.80 13.16 16.19
N ASN A 167 -5.00 13.98 16.88
CA ASN A 167 -5.51 15.14 17.59
C ASN A 167 -6.13 16.14 16.62
N GLN A 168 -5.44 16.45 15.52
CA GLN A 168 -5.99 17.33 14.50
C GLN A 168 -7.22 16.73 13.81
N LEU A 169 -7.20 15.42 13.49
CA LEU A 169 -8.37 14.73 12.95
C LEU A 169 -9.57 14.75 13.89
N ALA A 170 -9.36 14.74 15.20
CA ALA A 170 -10.44 14.81 16.19
C ALA A 170 -11.19 16.13 16.16
N HIS A 171 -10.55 17.22 15.77
CA HIS A 171 -11.20 18.54 15.62
C HIS A 171 -12.01 18.68 14.33
N CYS A 172 -11.84 17.75 13.38
CA CYS A 172 -12.63 17.76 12.16
C CYS A 172 -14.06 17.25 12.38
N SER A 173 -15.02 17.75 11.59
CA SER A 173 -16.34 17.10 11.50
C SER A 173 -16.20 15.64 11.06
N VAL A 174 -17.14 14.78 11.43
CA VAL A 174 -17.14 13.35 11.07
C VAL A 174 -17.01 13.17 9.54
N ILE A 175 -17.73 14.00 8.77
CA ILE A 175 -17.71 13.93 7.30
C ILE A 175 -16.31 14.26 6.77
N LYS A 176 -15.71 15.35 7.21
CA LYS A 176 -14.38 15.80 6.79
C LYS A 176 -13.29 14.79 7.18
N ARG A 177 -13.32 14.33 8.43
CA ARG A 177 -12.40 13.30 8.92
C ARG A 177 -12.46 12.02 8.08
N ASN A 178 -13.66 11.54 7.78
CA ASN A 178 -13.83 10.35 6.94
C ASN A 178 -13.29 10.58 5.52
N ALA A 179 -13.46 11.78 4.96
CA ALA A 179 -12.92 12.16 3.67
C ALA A 179 -11.37 12.19 3.68
N LEU A 180 -10.77 12.76 4.74
CA LEU A 180 -9.31 12.80 4.93
C LEU A 180 -8.72 11.40 5.10
N LEU A 181 -9.35 10.55 5.92
CA LEU A 181 -8.92 9.16 6.11
C LEU A 181 -8.93 8.39 4.79
N ARG A 182 -9.98 8.52 3.97
CA ARG A 182 -10.03 7.87 2.64
C ARG A 182 -8.90 8.33 1.73
N ARG A 183 -8.64 9.64 1.68
CA ARG A 183 -7.56 10.23 0.88
C ARG A 183 -6.18 9.81 1.35
N TRP A 184 -6.02 9.60 2.65
CA TRP A 184 -4.79 9.05 3.21
C TRP A 184 -4.52 7.64 2.66
N PHE A 185 -5.52 6.75 2.61
CA PHE A 185 -5.38 5.43 1.96
C PHE A 185 -5.04 5.56 0.47
N ALA A 186 -5.68 6.49 -0.24
CA ALA A 186 -5.38 6.75 -1.65
C ALA A 186 -3.93 7.22 -1.87
N LYS A 187 -3.41 8.11 -1.02
CA LYS A 187 -2.00 8.57 -1.09
C LYS A 187 -1.00 7.43 -0.88
N HIS A 188 -1.37 6.42 -0.12
CA HIS A 188 -0.57 5.20 0.04
C HIS A 188 -0.80 4.17 -1.08
N ASN A 189 -1.54 4.50 -2.14
CA ASN A 189 -1.92 3.57 -3.23
C ASN A 189 -2.61 2.29 -2.71
N LYS A 190 -3.41 2.41 -1.62
CA LYS A 190 -4.10 1.28 -1.01
C LYS A 190 -5.57 1.23 -1.40
N THR A 191 -6.11 0.01 -1.34
CA THR A 191 -7.54 -0.22 -1.60
C THR A 191 -8.40 0.63 -0.68
N MET A 192 -9.40 1.30 -1.25
CA MET A 192 -10.28 2.20 -0.52
C MET A 192 -11.12 1.46 0.53
N PRO A 193 -11.07 1.86 1.81
CA PRO A 193 -11.88 1.25 2.86
C PRO A 193 -13.36 1.52 2.69
N SER A 194 -14.19 0.56 3.09
CA SER A 194 -15.64 0.75 3.21
C SER A 194 -15.99 1.79 4.30
N ARG A 195 -17.23 2.31 4.26
CA ARG A 195 -17.70 3.24 5.29
C ARG A 195 -17.59 2.64 6.69
N GLN A 196 -17.95 1.37 6.85
CA GLN A 196 -17.88 0.67 8.13
C GLN A 196 -16.43 0.51 8.61
N GLN A 197 -15.51 0.17 7.72
CA GLN A 197 -14.08 0.07 8.06
C GLN A 197 -13.51 1.41 8.53
N ILE A 198 -13.87 2.54 7.91
CA ILE A 198 -13.44 3.88 8.35
C ILE A 198 -14.00 4.20 9.75
N LEU A 199 -15.27 3.85 10.03
CA LEU A 199 -15.86 4.05 11.36
C LEU A 199 -15.15 3.20 12.42
N ARG A 200 -14.89 1.93 12.13
CA ARG A 200 -14.13 1.03 13.00
C ARG A 200 -12.72 1.53 13.24
N LEU A 201 -12.02 1.98 12.20
CA LEU A 201 -10.68 2.56 12.32
C LEU A 201 -10.68 3.70 13.34
N TRP A 202 -11.63 4.60 13.23
CA TRP A 202 -11.72 5.71 14.17
C TRP A 202 -12.02 5.26 15.60
N GLN A 203 -13.02 4.40 15.78
CA GLN A 203 -13.47 3.95 17.09
C GLN A 203 -12.52 2.98 17.78
N GLU A 204 -12.02 1.98 17.04
CA GLU A 204 -11.25 0.87 17.59
C GLU A 204 -9.73 1.15 17.61
N VAL A 205 -9.22 2.02 16.71
CA VAL A 205 -7.79 2.31 16.61
C VAL A 205 -7.48 3.73 17.10
N ALA A 206 -8.07 4.75 16.50
CA ALA A 206 -7.74 6.14 16.85
C ALA A 206 -8.11 6.48 18.29
N LEU A 207 -9.30 6.08 18.76
CA LEU A 207 -9.82 6.36 20.10
C LEU A 207 -9.53 5.26 21.14
N ALA A 208 -8.72 4.26 20.81
CA ALA A 208 -8.33 3.22 21.77
C ALA A 208 -7.59 3.82 22.99
N LYS A 209 -7.53 3.10 24.11
CA LYS A 209 -6.84 3.54 25.32
C LYS A 209 -5.35 3.76 25.06
N ALA A 210 -4.73 4.65 25.82
CA ALA A 210 -3.33 5.07 25.59
C ALA A 210 -2.29 3.93 25.73
N ASP A 211 -2.59 2.95 26.58
CA ASP A 211 -1.78 1.77 26.86
C ASP A 211 -2.06 0.59 25.93
N ALA A 212 -3.09 0.67 25.10
CA ALA A 212 -3.42 -0.36 24.13
C ALA A 212 -2.50 -0.27 22.89
N GLU A 213 -2.30 -1.41 22.24
CA GLU A 213 -1.67 -1.53 20.91
C GLU A 213 -2.73 -1.89 19.86
N PRO A 214 -3.63 -0.95 19.54
CA PRO A 214 -4.75 -1.23 18.66
C PRO A 214 -4.26 -1.42 17.22
N ARG A 215 -4.90 -2.37 16.53
CA ARG A 215 -4.67 -2.65 15.11
C ARG A 215 -5.97 -3.01 14.42
N LEU A 216 -6.11 -2.58 13.18
CA LEU A 216 -7.22 -2.97 12.30
C LEU A 216 -6.65 -3.34 10.94
N GLN A 217 -6.95 -4.56 10.51
CA GLN A 217 -6.45 -5.09 9.23
C GLN A 217 -7.29 -4.59 8.06
N PHE A 218 -6.59 -4.23 6.97
CA PHE A 218 -7.12 -3.82 5.67
C PHE A 218 -6.39 -4.60 4.58
N TYR A 219 -6.97 -5.70 4.11
CA TYR A 219 -6.32 -6.55 3.10
C TYR A 219 -4.92 -7.04 3.55
N GLN A 220 -3.87 -6.60 2.88
CA GLN A 220 -2.47 -6.93 3.18
C GLN A 220 -1.78 -5.91 4.08
N ASP A 221 -2.50 -4.89 4.53
CA ASP A 221 -2.00 -3.85 5.42
C ASP A 221 -2.82 -3.83 6.72
N GLU A 222 -2.29 -3.16 7.72
CA GLU A 222 -3.00 -2.86 8.95
C GLU A 222 -2.78 -1.40 9.35
N VAL A 223 -3.82 -0.78 9.92
CA VAL A 223 -3.69 0.51 10.59
C VAL A 223 -3.39 0.26 12.05
N ARG A 224 -2.31 0.87 12.52
CA ARG A 224 -1.89 0.86 13.92
C ARG A 224 -1.82 2.26 14.48
N ARG A 225 -1.97 2.38 15.79
CA ARG A 225 -1.71 3.63 16.50
C ARG A 225 -0.43 3.52 17.30
N TYR A 226 0.39 4.56 17.19
CA TYR A 226 1.50 4.79 18.11
C TYR A 226 1.49 6.25 18.54
N LYS A 227 1.48 6.49 19.84
CA LYS A 227 1.25 7.81 20.42
C LYS A 227 -0.07 8.41 19.89
N GLN A 228 -0.04 9.60 19.35
CA GLN A 228 -1.21 10.30 18.78
C GLN A 228 -1.22 10.29 17.25
N ARG A 229 -0.68 9.22 16.65
CA ARG A 229 -0.61 9.10 15.19
C ARG A 229 -1.06 7.73 14.69
N LEU A 230 -1.69 7.72 13.52
CA LEU A 230 -2.09 6.52 12.78
C LEU A 230 -1.02 6.19 11.75
N TYR A 231 -0.67 4.92 11.68
CA TYR A 231 0.31 4.37 10.73
C TYR A 231 -0.36 3.31 9.88
N LEU A 232 -0.11 3.33 8.58
CA LEU A 232 -0.48 2.25 7.67
C LEU A 232 0.74 1.36 7.46
N VAL A 233 0.65 0.12 7.94
CA VAL A 233 1.79 -0.79 8.06
C VAL A 233 1.50 -2.05 7.25
N PRO A 234 2.39 -2.48 6.33
CA PRO A 234 2.23 -3.75 5.64
C PRO A 234 2.32 -4.91 6.61
N ILE A 235 1.46 -5.92 6.42
CA ILE A 235 1.51 -7.17 7.19
C ILE A 235 2.65 -8.01 6.63
N ILE A 236 3.81 -7.95 7.27
CA ILE A 236 5.00 -8.72 6.92
C ILE A 236 5.17 -9.80 7.98
N LYS A 237 5.50 -11.02 7.55
CA LYS A 237 5.88 -12.09 8.49
C LYS A 237 7.06 -11.64 9.33
N GLU A 238 6.99 -11.87 10.62
CA GLU A 238 8.14 -11.59 11.49
C GLU A 238 9.35 -12.40 11.04
N PRO A 239 10.57 -11.82 11.08
CA PRO A 239 11.78 -12.56 10.80
C PRO A 239 11.87 -13.76 11.75
N ALA A 240 12.33 -14.90 11.23
CA ALA A 240 12.59 -16.05 12.08
C ALA A 240 13.67 -15.70 13.12
N GLU A 241 13.58 -16.29 14.32
CA GLU A 241 14.54 -16.08 15.42
C GLU A 241 15.96 -16.61 15.14
N HIS A 242 16.26 -16.96 13.89
CA HIS A 242 17.56 -17.53 13.54
C HIS A 242 18.62 -16.47 13.39
N ALA A 243 19.77 -16.70 14.02
CA ALA A 243 20.95 -15.87 13.83
C ALA A 243 21.51 -16.06 12.41
N ILE A 244 21.70 -14.99 11.68
CA ILE A 244 22.29 -14.98 10.34
C ILE A 244 23.76 -14.58 10.48
N GLU A 245 24.68 -15.45 10.05
CA GLU A 245 26.12 -15.13 10.08
C GLU A 245 26.45 -14.09 9.02
N TRP A 246 27.34 -13.16 9.36
CA TRP A 246 27.78 -12.13 8.43
C TRP A 246 29.29 -11.90 8.54
N SER A 247 30.01 -12.17 7.46
CA SER A 247 31.46 -12.03 7.39
C SER A 247 31.96 -10.63 7.05
N PHE A 248 31.07 -9.68 6.74
CA PHE A 248 31.35 -8.33 6.25
C PHE A 248 31.96 -8.25 4.83
N ASN A 249 32.29 -9.37 4.20
CA ASN A 249 32.91 -9.38 2.86
C ASN A 249 31.94 -8.96 1.76
N GLU A 250 30.66 -9.26 1.95
CA GLU A 250 29.58 -8.98 0.98
C GLU A 250 28.37 -8.40 1.70
N PRO A 251 27.50 -7.65 1.00
CA PRO A 251 26.24 -7.21 1.55
C PRO A 251 25.39 -8.40 2.00
N LEU A 252 24.78 -8.30 3.18
CA LEU A 252 23.90 -9.32 3.73
C LEU A 252 22.43 -8.99 3.39
N CYS A 253 21.80 -9.82 2.56
CA CYS A 253 20.35 -9.74 2.31
C CYS A 253 19.57 -10.18 3.56
N LEU A 254 18.67 -9.34 4.03
CA LEU A 254 17.82 -9.62 5.18
C LEU A 254 16.53 -10.35 4.77
N PRO A 255 15.98 -11.22 5.64
CA PRO A 255 14.76 -11.98 5.32
C PRO A 255 13.55 -11.08 5.19
N ASN A 256 12.47 -11.63 4.58
CA ASN A 256 11.14 -11.01 4.48
C ASN A 256 11.14 -9.61 3.84
N GLY A 257 12.06 -9.32 2.93
CA GLY A 257 12.10 -8.03 2.23
C GLY A 257 12.55 -6.86 3.12
N LEU A 258 13.27 -7.12 4.20
CA LEU A 258 13.82 -6.06 5.07
C LEU A 258 15.02 -5.32 4.44
N GLY A 259 15.41 -5.66 3.21
CA GLY A 259 16.52 -5.02 2.51
C GLY A 259 17.87 -5.69 2.76
N ALA A 260 18.95 -4.93 2.81
CA ALA A 260 20.29 -5.46 2.97
C ALA A 260 21.16 -4.59 3.90
N LEU A 261 22.10 -5.22 4.58
CA LEU A 261 23.16 -4.56 5.34
C LEU A 261 24.45 -4.53 4.52
N SER A 262 25.15 -3.42 4.53
CA SER A 262 26.48 -3.28 3.90
C SER A 262 27.42 -2.44 4.75
N LEU A 263 28.73 -2.61 4.56
CA LEU A 263 29.72 -1.70 5.14
C LEU A 263 29.87 -0.47 4.24
N VAL A 264 30.02 0.69 4.87
CA VAL A 264 30.28 1.96 4.20
C VAL A 264 31.50 2.65 4.81
N ALA A 265 32.18 3.47 3.98
CA ALA A 265 33.40 4.18 4.42
C ALA A 265 33.10 5.41 5.29
N GLU A 266 31.89 6.00 5.15
CA GLU A 266 31.52 7.20 5.89
C GLU A 266 31.10 6.85 7.31
N THR A 267 31.55 7.67 8.27
CA THR A 267 31.14 7.55 9.68
C THR A 267 29.70 8.05 9.87
N GLY A 268 28.90 7.32 10.65
CA GLY A 268 27.47 7.65 10.86
C GLY A 268 26.92 7.07 12.16
N LYS A 269 25.60 7.08 12.28
CA LYS A 269 24.87 6.59 13.48
C LYS A 269 25.18 5.14 13.83
N ASN A 270 25.47 4.31 12.83
CA ASN A 270 25.75 2.90 13.00
C ASN A 270 27.26 2.60 12.96
N THR A 271 28.08 3.54 13.41
CA THR A 271 29.52 3.32 13.54
C THR A 271 29.78 2.54 14.82
N VAL A 272 30.34 1.35 14.67
CA VAL A 272 30.65 0.40 15.74
C VAL A 272 32.13 0.00 15.74
N ARG A 273 32.61 -0.55 16.85
CA ARG A 273 33.95 -1.14 16.87
C ARG A 273 34.06 -2.31 15.90
N LYS A 274 35.23 -2.51 15.33
CA LYS A 274 35.53 -3.70 14.52
C LYS A 274 35.54 -4.94 15.41
N PRO A 275 35.01 -6.10 14.95
CA PRO A 275 35.11 -7.34 15.70
C PRO A 275 36.58 -7.80 15.82
N SER A 276 36.91 -8.47 16.92
CA SER A 276 38.19 -9.16 17.12
C SER A 276 38.22 -10.46 16.27
N SER A 277 39.38 -11.06 16.10
CA SER A 277 39.57 -12.27 15.28
C SER A 277 38.82 -13.50 15.80
N ASP A 278 38.49 -13.52 17.07
CA ASP A 278 37.75 -14.57 17.78
C ASP A 278 36.24 -14.28 17.92
N GLU A 279 35.79 -13.13 17.47
CA GLU A 279 34.38 -12.74 17.51
C GLU A 279 33.67 -13.09 16.21
N LYS A 280 32.61 -13.89 16.33
CA LYS A 280 31.71 -14.23 15.24
C LYS A 280 30.58 -13.21 15.16
N VAL A 281 30.41 -12.61 13.99
CA VAL A 281 29.35 -11.63 13.76
C VAL A 281 28.07 -12.32 13.34
N THR A 282 26.97 -11.98 14.03
CA THR A 282 25.64 -12.45 13.67
C THR A 282 24.63 -11.30 13.66
N VAL A 283 23.65 -11.40 12.77
CA VAL A 283 22.48 -10.53 12.71
C VAL A 283 21.27 -11.30 13.26
N ARG A 284 20.63 -10.73 14.25
CA ARG A 284 19.45 -11.32 14.92
C ARG A 284 18.31 -10.32 14.92
N PHE A 285 17.09 -10.80 15.16
CA PHE A 285 15.88 -9.98 15.27
C PHE A 285 15.20 -10.27 16.62
N GLY A 286 14.48 -9.26 17.14
CA GLY A 286 13.82 -9.41 18.45
C GLY A 286 14.81 -9.31 19.61
N LEU A 287 14.83 -8.17 20.27
CA LEU A 287 15.72 -7.92 21.42
C LEU A 287 15.24 -8.70 22.64
N THR A 288 16.05 -9.66 23.11
CA THR A 288 15.75 -10.49 24.29
C THR A 288 16.37 -9.98 25.59
N GLN A 289 17.39 -9.14 25.51
CA GLN A 289 18.09 -8.62 26.69
C GLN A 289 17.20 -7.65 27.47
N ALA A 290 17.06 -7.91 28.77
CA ALA A 290 16.20 -7.11 29.64
C ALA A 290 16.77 -5.70 29.93
N SER A 291 18.09 -5.55 30.02
CA SER A 291 18.75 -4.28 30.35
C SER A 291 20.00 -4.07 29.50
N LEU A 292 20.20 -2.84 29.02
CA LEU A 292 21.27 -2.45 28.11
C LEU A 292 21.87 -1.09 28.53
N ARG A 293 23.17 -0.93 28.30
CA ARG A 293 23.84 0.37 28.35
C ARG A 293 24.12 0.81 26.91
N ILE A 294 23.58 1.95 26.51
CA ILE A 294 23.78 2.50 25.16
C ILE A 294 24.73 3.68 25.18
N VAL A 295 25.43 3.94 24.10
CA VAL A 295 26.33 5.09 23.94
C VAL A 295 25.54 6.39 24.18
N GLY A 296 26.14 7.34 24.92
CA GLY A 296 25.47 8.58 25.30
C GLY A 296 24.60 8.49 26.55
N ARG A 297 24.59 7.35 27.27
CA ARG A 297 23.90 7.16 28.57
C ARG A 297 24.85 6.65 29.62
N GLU A 298 24.74 7.20 30.82
CA GLU A 298 25.62 6.84 31.96
C GLU A 298 25.26 5.46 32.55
N HIS A 299 23.98 5.13 32.60
CA HIS A 299 23.48 3.92 33.27
C HIS A 299 22.74 2.98 32.30
N ALA A 300 22.81 1.67 32.64
CA ALA A 300 21.99 0.66 31.96
C ALA A 300 20.50 0.90 32.24
N ARG A 301 19.68 0.65 31.21
CA ARG A 301 18.21 0.79 31.29
C ARG A 301 17.52 -0.43 30.72
N HIS A 302 16.28 -0.65 31.17
CA HIS A 302 15.44 -1.70 30.63
C HIS A 302 15.17 -1.45 29.14
N SER A 303 15.31 -2.48 28.31
CA SER A 303 15.17 -2.40 26.83
C SER A 303 13.85 -1.76 26.40
N LYS A 304 12.73 -2.09 27.07
CA LYS A 304 11.42 -1.48 26.78
C LYS A 304 11.44 0.06 26.94
N LYS A 305 12.17 0.57 27.94
CA LYS A 305 12.29 2.00 28.18
C LYS A 305 13.18 2.68 27.14
N ILE A 306 14.24 2.01 26.70
CA ILE A 306 15.11 2.50 25.60
C ILE A 306 14.29 2.66 24.32
N TRP A 307 13.50 1.65 23.93
CA TRP A 307 12.62 1.72 22.76
C TRP A 307 11.60 2.86 22.86
N GLN A 308 11.05 3.11 24.04
CA GLN A 308 10.10 4.21 24.28
C GLN A 308 10.77 5.58 24.17
N GLU A 309 11.96 5.76 24.76
CA GLU A 309 12.74 7.01 24.72
C GLU A 309 13.22 7.34 23.30
N LEU A 310 13.56 6.32 22.50
CA LEU A 310 13.95 6.44 21.10
C LEU A 310 12.76 6.48 20.15
N GLU A 311 11.56 6.49 20.69
CA GLU A 311 10.28 6.61 19.94
C GLU A 311 10.05 5.51 18.89
N VAL A 312 10.66 4.32 19.08
CA VAL A 312 10.50 3.20 18.16
C VAL A 312 9.15 2.52 18.36
N ALA A 313 8.32 2.53 17.35
CA ALA A 313 7.00 1.89 17.37
C ALA A 313 7.11 0.37 17.57
N PRO A 314 6.19 -0.29 18.33
CA PRO A 314 6.29 -1.71 18.69
C PRO A 314 6.52 -2.64 17.53
N TRP A 315 5.82 -2.44 16.40
CA TRP A 315 5.93 -3.29 15.21
C TRP A 315 7.23 -3.12 14.41
N ARG A 316 8.04 -2.09 14.72
CA ARG A 316 9.36 -1.89 14.13
C ARG A 316 10.45 -2.60 14.93
N ARG A 317 10.26 -2.78 16.24
CA ARG A 317 11.28 -3.32 17.14
C ARG A 317 11.73 -4.73 16.77
N THR A 318 10.78 -5.57 16.33
CA THR A 318 11.05 -6.95 15.89
C THR A 318 11.67 -7.03 14.51
N ARG A 319 11.71 -5.92 13.75
CA ARG A 319 12.22 -5.84 12.37
C ARG A 319 13.57 -5.14 12.27
N ILE A 320 14.02 -4.50 13.36
CA ILE A 320 15.33 -3.84 13.38
C ILE A 320 16.43 -4.88 13.45
N PRO A 321 17.42 -4.86 12.53
CA PRO A 321 18.57 -5.75 12.59
C PRO A 321 19.42 -5.44 13.83
N LEU A 322 19.69 -6.47 14.61
CA LEU A 322 20.51 -6.43 15.80
C LEU A 322 21.86 -7.09 15.49
N ILE A 323 22.94 -6.35 15.60
CA ILE A 323 24.31 -6.87 15.39
C ILE A 323 24.84 -7.43 16.69
N TYR A 324 25.28 -8.68 16.65
CA TYR A 324 25.92 -9.36 17.76
C TYR A 324 27.34 -9.78 17.39
N TYR A 325 28.27 -9.61 18.32
CA TYR A 325 29.58 -10.26 18.31
C TYR A 325 29.54 -11.38 19.35
N ASN A 326 29.57 -12.62 18.89
CA ASN A 326 29.23 -13.81 19.66
C ASN A 326 27.81 -13.62 20.31
N ASP A 327 27.71 -13.53 21.62
CA ASP A 327 26.44 -13.29 22.34
C ASP A 327 26.29 -11.86 22.87
N THR A 328 27.23 -10.98 22.53
CA THR A 328 27.21 -9.58 22.97
C THR A 328 26.51 -8.72 21.92
N LEU A 329 25.43 -8.03 22.30
CA LEU A 329 24.76 -7.06 21.45
C LEU A 329 25.66 -5.83 21.26
N ILE A 330 25.92 -5.47 20.01
CA ILE A 330 26.77 -4.35 19.59
C ILE A 330 25.93 -3.15 19.18
N ALA A 331 24.91 -3.36 18.35
CA ALA A 331 24.05 -2.29 17.87
C ALA A 331 22.66 -2.80 17.47
N ALA A 332 21.67 -1.92 17.59
CA ALA A 332 20.39 -1.98 16.87
C ALA A 332 20.46 -0.95 15.73
N ILE A 333 20.53 -1.41 14.52
CA ILE A 333 20.82 -0.57 13.33
C ILE A 333 19.80 0.57 13.21
N ASP A 334 20.27 1.76 12.86
CA ASP A 334 19.52 3.02 12.77
C ASP A 334 18.91 3.51 14.10
N THR A 335 19.17 2.81 15.20
CA THR A 335 18.52 3.11 16.49
C THR A 335 19.52 3.45 17.60
N PHE A 336 20.42 2.53 17.95
CA PHE A 336 21.42 2.77 18.96
C PHE A 336 22.62 1.84 18.82
N VAL A 337 23.74 2.27 19.40
CA VAL A 337 24.95 1.45 19.64
C VAL A 337 25.08 1.21 21.13
N THR A 338 25.39 -0.02 21.53
CA THR A 338 25.64 -0.36 22.95
C THR A 338 27.02 0.16 23.39
N PHE A 339 27.23 0.17 24.69
CA PHE A 339 28.54 0.55 25.22
C PHE A 339 29.64 -0.42 24.77
N GLU A 340 29.31 -1.70 24.65
CA GLU A 340 30.18 -2.78 24.16
C GLU A 340 30.49 -2.64 22.66
N GLY A 341 29.61 -1.96 21.92
CA GLY A 341 29.76 -1.66 20.49
C GLY A 341 30.48 -0.32 20.22
N LYS A 342 30.80 0.46 21.24
CA LYS A 342 31.38 1.78 21.06
C LYS A 342 32.68 1.71 20.25
N ALA A 343 32.71 2.45 19.14
CA ALA A 343 33.91 2.59 18.32
C ALA A 343 34.97 3.47 18.97
N THR A 344 36.23 3.13 18.77
CA THR A 344 37.40 4.00 18.98
C THR A 344 37.90 4.43 17.59
N SER A 345 38.56 5.59 17.50
CA SER A 345 38.94 6.24 16.23
C SER A 345 39.80 5.38 15.31
N GLU A 346 40.51 4.38 15.82
CA GLU A 346 41.43 3.55 15.04
C GLU A 346 40.82 2.24 14.49
N HIS A 347 39.69 1.79 15.07
CA HIS A 347 39.09 0.49 14.74
C HIS A 347 37.56 0.60 14.66
N ALA A 348 37.08 1.44 13.75
CA ALA A 348 35.65 1.68 13.51
C ALA A 348 35.20 1.11 12.14
N ILE A 349 34.00 0.56 12.11
CA ILE A 349 33.28 0.21 10.88
C ILE A 349 31.89 0.83 10.94
N THR A 350 31.34 1.20 9.79
CA THR A 350 30.00 1.75 9.71
C THR A 350 29.10 0.81 8.88
N ILE A 351 27.95 0.49 9.43
CA ILE A 351 26.97 -0.42 8.82
C ILE A 351 25.82 0.43 8.29
N GLU A 352 25.51 0.28 7.00
CA GLU A 352 24.36 0.88 6.36
C GLU A 352 23.25 -0.15 6.20
N TRP A 353 22.01 0.22 6.50
CA TRP A 353 20.83 -0.58 6.22
C TRP A 353 20.03 0.04 5.09
N ARG A 354 20.07 -0.58 3.90
CA ARG A 354 19.24 -0.22 2.74
C ARG A 354 17.94 -1.00 2.80
N LYS A 355 16.86 -0.32 3.13
CA LYS A 355 15.52 -0.91 3.18
C LYS A 355 14.99 -1.17 1.76
N ALA A 356 14.24 -2.26 1.57
CA ALA A 356 13.77 -2.68 0.23
C ALA A 356 12.75 -1.74 -0.44
N HIS A 357 12.26 -0.71 0.28
CA HIS A 357 11.21 0.21 -0.17
C HIS A 357 11.60 1.70 -0.02
N GLU A 358 12.86 1.97 0.11
CA GLU A 358 13.45 3.31 -0.01
C GLU A 358 14.24 3.42 -1.35
#